data_8a6f9894fac33e468a562d272bf7d8cf
#
_entry.id   8a6f9894fac33e468a562d272bf7d8cf
#
_cell.length_a   1.000
_cell.length_b   1.000
_cell.length_c   1.000
_cell.angle_alpha   90.00
_cell.angle_beta   90.00
_cell.angle_gamma   90.00
#
_symmetry.space_group_name_H-M   'P 1'
#
loop_
_entity.id
_entity.type
_entity.pdbx_description
1 polymer ?
#
loop_
_entity_poly.entity_id
_entity_poly.type
_entity_poly.pdbx_seq_one_letter_code
_entity_poly.pdbx_strand_id
1 'polypeptide(L)'
;MKIFLSLLIILTIITNPLEAYSDEIILAGGCFWCLEHDLENLEGVDFVKSGYSGGDLNNPNYENHNGHQEVVLVNYDPKKVSLEEILRLYLRNIDPLDGKGQFCDRGDSYRPVIFYQNSIEKNQSNDAITSASIELKVPIEQIKVEVKSKNTFWLAEDYHQNFADNNELKYKFYRYSCGRDKRLDQLWGKNARTGNEWSE
;
A
#
# COMPACT_ATOMS: atom_id res chain seq x y z
N MET A 1 -26.40 6.45 -71.35
CA MET A 1 -26.78 5.94 -70.02
C MET A 1 -25.51 5.94 -69.20
N LYS A 2 -25.24 6.98 -68.36
CA LYS A 2 -24.04 7.15 -67.57
C LYS A 2 -24.33 6.60 -66.16
N ILE A 3 -23.66 5.54 -65.80
CA ILE A 3 -23.73 4.90 -64.46
C ILE A 3 -22.77 5.67 -63.55
N PHE A 4 -23.33 6.42 -62.56
CA PHE A 4 -22.55 7.02 -61.47
C PHE A 4 -22.30 5.97 -60.40
N LEU A 5 -21.05 5.56 -60.27
CA LEU A 5 -20.60 4.66 -59.20
C LEU A 5 -20.27 5.53 -57.97
N SER A 6 -21.18 5.60 -56.99
CA SER A 6 -20.91 6.28 -55.70
C SER A 6 -19.99 5.42 -54.87
N LEU A 7 -18.75 5.87 -54.64
CA LEU A 7 -17.79 5.25 -53.78
C LEU A 7 -18.11 5.66 -52.31
N LEU A 8 -18.65 4.73 -51.53
CA LEU A 8 -18.92 4.94 -50.10
C LEU A 8 -17.63 4.73 -49.33
N ILE A 9 -16.97 5.80 -48.89
CA ILE A 9 -15.79 5.72 -48.01
C ILE A 9 -16.29 5.47 -46.60
N ILE A 10 -16.11 4.23 -46.10
CA ILE A 10 -16.34 3.87 -44.70
C ILE A 10 -15.14 4.34 -43.88
N LEU A 11 -15.30 5.43 -43.13
CA LEU A 11 -14.33 5.93 -42.20
C LEU A 11 -14.38 5.03 -40.92
N THR A 12 -13.52 4.05 -40.83
CA THR A 12 -13.35 3.25 -39.61
C THR A 12 -12.64 4.10 -38.56
N ILE A 13 -13.39 4.57 -37.56
CA ILE A 13 -12.81 5.19 -36.36
C ILE A 13 -12.14 4.07 -35.55
N ILE A 14 -10.82 4.01 -35.64
CA ILE A 14 -10.02 3.14 -34.76
C ILE A 14 -10.04 3.82 -33.37
N THR A 15 -10.97 3.40 -32.52
CA THR A 15 -10.91 3.74 -31.09
C THR A 15 -9.81 2.87 -30.48
N ASN A 16 -8.60 3.43 -30.30
CA ASN A 16 -7.63 2.80 -29.43
C ASN A 16 -8.27 2.72 -28.04
N PRO A 17 -8.33 1.53 -27.41
CA PRO A 17 -8.71 1.47 -26.00
C PRO A 17 -7.70 2.34 -25.25
N LEU A 18 -8.17 3.28 -24.46
CA LEU A 18 -7.33 3.98 -23.48
C LEU A 18 -6.79 2.87 -22.58
N GLU A 19 -5.50 2.54 -22.69
CA GLU A 19 -4.86 1.69 -21.71
C GLU A 19 -5.05 2.37 -20.36
N ALA A 20 -5.69 1.66 -19.43
CA ALA A 20 -5.79 2.10 -18.06
C ALA A 20 -4.35 2.17 -17.52
N TYR A 21 -3.84 3.39 -17.35
CA TYR A 21 -2.52 3.61 -16.79
C TYR A 21 -2.65 3.46 -15.29
N SER A 22 -2.14 2.37 -14.75
CA SER A 22 -2.08 2.13 -13.31
C SER A 22 -0.64 1.90 -12.87
N ASP A 23 -0.32 2.44 -11.71
CA ASP A 23 0.95 2.20 -11.02
C ASP A 23 0.73 1.27 -9.82
N GLU A 24 1.80 0.72 -9.27
CA GLU A 24 1.72 -0.15 -8.10
C GLU A 24 2.87 0.07 -7.14
N ILE A 25 2.60 -0.09 -5.85
CA ILE A 25 3.59 -0.05 -4.77
C ILE A 25 3.35 -1.20 -3.80
N ILE A 26 4.42 -1.79 -3.23
CA ILE A 26 4.32 -2.84 -2.21
C ILE A 26 4.72 -2.24 -0.87
N LEU A 27 3.85 -2.42 0.15
CA LEU A 27 3.99 -1.84 1.48
C LEU A 27 3.84 -2.93 2.56
N ALA A 28 4.78 -2.97 3.50
CA ALA A 28 4.74 -3.81 4.70
C ALA A 28 4.55 -2.94 5.95
N GLY A 29 3.75 -3.35 6.91
CA GLY A 29 3.48 -2.55 8.11
C GLY A 29 2.59 -3.26 9.12
N GLY A 30 3.00 -4.45 9.55
CA GLY A 30 2.24 -5.33 10.43
C GLY A 30 1.26 -6.21 9.66
N CYS A 31 0.18 -6.59 10.31
CA CYS A 31 -0.85 -7.42 9.72
C CYS A 31 -1.39 -6.83 8.42
N PHE A 32 -1.29 -7.58 7.33
CA PHE A 32 -1.73 -7.16 6.00
C PHE A 32 -3.26 -6.92 5.91
N TRP A 33 -4.10 -7.57 6.74
CA TRP A 33 -5.53 -7.26 6.79
C TRP A 33 -5.81 -5.81 7.17
N CYS A 34 -4.96 -5.25 8.08
CA CYS A 34 -5.10 -3.87 8.49
C CYS A 34 -4.67 -2.91 7.39
N LEU A 35 -3.53 -3.16 6.73
CA LEU A 35 -3.06 -2.30 5.64
C LEU A 35 -3.99 -2.37 4.43
N GLU A 36 -4.48 -3.56 4.06
CA GLU A 36 -5.46 -3.74 2.99
C GLU A 36 -6.68 -2.84 3.26
N HIS A 37 -7.32 -3.01 4.42
CA HIS A 37 -8.50 -2.25 4.82
C HIS A 37 -8.25 -0.73 4.91
N ASP A 38 -7.09 -0.32 5.43
CA ASP A 38 -6.77 1.09 5.65
C ASP A 38 -6.44 1.84 4.34
N LEU A 39 -6.01 1.12 3.29
CA LEU A 39 -5.57 1.72 2.02
C LEU A 39 -6.59 1.56 0.87
N GLU A 40 -7.44 0.53 0.89
CA GLU A 40 -8.37 0.22 -0.20
C GLU A 40 -9.45 1.29 -0.44
N ASN A 41 -9.78 2.08 0.58
CA ASN A 41 -10.82 3.10 0.51
C ASN A 41 -10.30 4.48 0.08
N LEU A 42 -9.00 4.61 -0.24
CA LEU A 42 -8.45 5.85 -0.75
C LEU A 42 -8.91 6.06 -2.20
N GLU A 43 -9.53 7.22 -2.48
CA GLU A 43 -9.96 7.54 -3.85
C GLU A 43 -8.78 7.51 -4.81
N GLY A 44 -8.90 6.80 -5.91
CA GLY A 44 -7.83 6.59 -6.89
C GLY A 44 -7.04 5.29 -6.69
N VAL A 45 -7.24 4.57 -5.59
CA VAL A 45 -6.77 3.19 -5.43
C VAL A 45 -7.77 2.27 -6.13
N ASP A 46 -7.29 1.47 -7.07
CA ASP A 46 -8.12 0.54 -7.85
C ASP A 46 -8.34 -0.77 -7.10
N PHE A 47 -7.30 -1.29 -6.45
CA PHE A 47 -7.38 -2.43 -5.53
C PHE A 47 -6.16 -2.51 -4.61
N VAL A 48 -6.33 -3.22 -3.50
CA VAL A 48 -5.25 -3.63 -2.60
C VAL A 48 -5.29 -5.15 -2.47
N LYS A 49 -4.13 -5.81 -2.48
CA LYS A 49 -4.02 -7.27 -2.34
C LYS A 49 -3.04 -7.65 -1.26
N SER A 50 -3.47 -8.46 -0.31
CA SER A 50 -2.61 -9.03 0.72
C SER A 50 -1.67 -10.10 0.15
N GLY A 51 -0.42 -10.12 0.60
CA GLY A 51 0.59 -11.04 0.08
C GLY A 51 1.87 -11.07 0.91
N TYR A 52 2.91 -11.66 0.31
CA TYR A 52 4.23 -11.83 0.92
C TYR A 52 5.30 -11.29 -0.02
N SER A 53 6.31 -10.60 0.52
CA SER A 53 7.45 -10.09 -0.27
C SER A 53 8.69 -9.87 0.60
N GLY A 54 9.85 -9.70 -0.04
CA GLY A 54 11.10 -9.31 0.62
C GLY A 54 12.02 -10.46 0.97
N GLY A 55 11.55 -11.70 0.97
CA GLY A 55 12.35 -12.91 1.20
C GLY A 55 12.74 -13.65 -0.07
N ASP A 56 13.50 -14.72 0.10
CA ASP A 56 14.00 -15.58 -1.00
C ASP A 56 13.21 -16.89 -1.14
N LEU A 57 12.32 -17.19 -0.20
CA LEU A 57 11.50 -18.39 -0.25
C LEU A 57 10.51 -18.32 -1.42
N ASN A 58 10.53 -19.34 -2.30
CA ASN A 58 9.58 -19.45 -3.39
C ASN A 58 8.24 -20.01 -2.88
N ASN A 59 7.14 -19.47 -3.39
CA ASN A 59 5.77 -19.88 -3.03
C ASN A 59 5.53 -19.85 -1.50
N PRO A 60 5.78 -18.72 -0.82
CA PRO A 60 5.45 -18.57 0.59
C PRO A 60 3.95 -18.73 0.81
N ASN A 61 3.58 -19.14 2.02
CA ASN A 61 2.20 -19.21 2.48
C ASN A 61 2.13 -18.78 3.96
N TYR A 62 0.93 -18.69 4.52
CA TYR A 62 0.75 -18.20 5.88
C TYR A 62 1.51 -19.01 6.94
N GLU A 63 1.61 -20.33 6.76
CA GLU A 63 2.32 -21.19 7.71
C GLU A 63 3.84 -21.14 7.53
N ASN A 64 4.32 -20.81 6.31
CA ASN A 64 5.74 -20.74 5.98
C ASN A 64 6.02 -19.62 4.98
N HIS A 65 6.36 -18.43 5.50
CA HIS A 65 6.85 -17.28 4.74
C HIS A 65 8.16 -16.72 5.29
N ASN A 66 9.03 -17.60 5.75
CA ASN A 66 10.31 -17.22 6.34
C ASN A 66 11.10 -16.26 5.45
N GLY A 67 11.55 -15.13 6.05
CA GLY A 67 12.27 -14.06 5.37
C GLY A 67 11.40 -13.05 4.64
N HIS A 68 10.11 -13.36 4.39
CA HIS A 68 9.16 -12.42 3.84
C HIS A 68 8.47 -11.57 4.93
N GLN A 69 8.07 -10.37 4.55
CA GLN A 69 7.07 -9.58 5.27
C GLN A 69 5.66 -9.93 4.78
N GLU A 70 4.66 -9.82 5.67
CA GLU A 70 3.29 -9.60 5.26
C GLU A 70 3.22 -8.23 4.60
N VAL A 71 2.73 -8.17 3.37
CA VAL A 71 2.69 -6.96 2.55
C VAL A 71 1.33 -6.77 1.91
N VAL A 72 1.09 -5.55 1.45
CA VAL A 72 0.02 -5.27 0.50
C VAL A 72 0.59 -4.73 -0.81
N LEU A 73 0.05 -5.19 -1.93
CA LEU A 73 0.22 -4.59 -3.24
C LEU A 73 -0.91 -3.58 -3.43
N VAL A 74 -0.57 -2.31 -3.54
CA VAL A 74 -1.51 -1.22 -3.82
C VAL A 74 -1.41 -0.88 -5.29
N ASN A 75 -2.49 -1.05 -6.04
CA ASN A 75 -2.61 -0.62 -7.44
C ASN A 75 -3.48 0.62 -7.51
N TYR A 76 -3.04 1.65 -8.24
CA TYR A 76 -3.69 2.97 -8.22
C TYR A 76 -3.59 3.71 -9.55
N ASP A 77 -4.53 4.60 -9.80
CA ASP A 77 -4.53 5.54 -10.93
C ASP A 77 -3.73 6.80 -10.55
N PRO A 78 -2.51 7.00 -11.09
CA PRO A 78 -1.67 8.15 -10.74
C PRO A 78 -2.23 9.50 -11.21
N LYS A 79 -3.32 9.51 -11.96
CA LYS A 79 -4.05 10.74 -12.32
C LYS A 79 -5.06 11.15 -11.25
N LYS A 80 -5.43 10.24 -10.34
CA LYS A 80 -6.40 10.47 -9.27
C LYS A 80 -5.73 10.60 -7.91
N VAL A 81 -4.72 9.79 -7.63
CA VAL A 81 -3.98 9.80 -6.37
C VAL A 81 -2.48 9.72 -6.63
N SER A 82 -1.70 10.50 -5.91
CA SER A 82 -0.25 10.47 -6.01
C SER A 82 0.36 9.39 -5.10
N LEU A 83 1.56 8.88 -5.46
CA LEU A 83 2.31 7.99 -4.56
C LEU A 83 2.59 8.65 -3.21
N GLU A 84 2.85 9.95 -3.19
CA GLU A 84 3.07 10.70 -1.95
C GLU A 84 1.87 10.62 -1.00
N GLU A 85 0.65 10.76 -1.53
CA GLU A 85 -0.57 10.67 -0.74
C GLU A 85 -0.80 9.25 -0.19
N ILE A 86 -0.54 8.21 -1.00
CA ILE A 86 -0.57 6.81 -0.56
C ILE A 86 0.45 6.58 0.56
N LEU A 87 1.68 7.09 0.41
CA LEU A 87 2.72 6.94 1.43
C LEU A 87 2.38 7.71 2.72
N ARG A 88 1.75 8.88 2.63
CA ARG A 88 1.24 9.61 3.81
C ARG A 88 0.21 8.79 4.57
N LEU A 89 -0.80 8.28 3.86
CA LEU A 89 -1.83 7.45 4.46
C LEU A 89 -1.22 6.19 5.09
N TYR A 90 -0.32 5.52 4.38
CA TYR A 90 0.40 4.35 4.88
C TYR A 90 1.16 4.66 6.18
N LEU A 91 2.02 5.70 6.19
CA LEU A 91 2.82 6.05 7.35
C LEU A 91 1.96 6.40 8.57
N ARG A 92 0.82 7.06 8.37
CA ARG A 92 -0.13 7.39 9.43
C ARG A 92 -1.04 6.23 9.86
N ASN A 93 -0.89 5.08 9.21
CA ASN A 93 -1.54 3.82 9.59
C ASN A 93 -0.57 2.80 10.21
N ILE A 94 0.69 3.18 10.47
CA ILE A 94 1.68 2.34 11.14
C ILE A 94 2.32 3.08 12.32
N ASP A 95 3.05 2.33 13.17
CA ASP A 95 4.04 2.90 14.09
C ASP A 95 5.41 2.94 13.41
N PRO A 96 5.82 4.08 12.82
CA PRO A 96 7.08 4.16 12.11
C PRO A 96 8.30 4.14 13.04
N LEU A 97 8.11 4.19 14.36
CA LEU A 97 9.16 4.12 15.37
C LEU A 97 9.46 2.68 15.80
N ASP A 98 8.62 1.71 15.39
CA ASP A 98 8.77 0.30 15.76
C ASP A 98 9.35 -0.54 14.61
N GLY A 99 10.62 -0.89 14.71
CA GLY A 99 11.32 -1.73 13.73
C GLY A 99 11.32 -3.23 14.06
N LYS A 100 10.57 -3.69 15.08
CA LYS A 100 10.53 -5.09 15.50
C LYS A 100 9.17 -5.76 15.31
N GLY A 101 8.30 -5.11 14.59
CA GLY A 101 6.93 -5.52 14.34
C GLY A 101 6.01 -4.32 14.32
N GLN A 102 4.71 -4.53 14.48
CA GLN A 102 3.71 -3.47 14.55
C GLN A 102 2.64 -3.82 15.59
N PHE A 103 2.43 -2.93 16.54
CA PHE A 103 1.42 -3.08 17.59
C PHE A 103 1.56 -4.41 18.35
N CYS A 104 0.57 -5.30 18.28
CA CYS A 104 0.63 -6.63 18.89
C CYS A 104 1.37 -7.68 18.03
N ASP A 105 1.56 -7.41 16.75
CA ASP A 105 2.22 -8.33 15.82
C ASP A 105 3.72 -8.16 15.89
N ARG A 106 4.44 -9.20 16.31
CA ARG A 106 5.87 -9.12 16.58
C ARG A 106 6.65 -10.07 15.68
N GLY A 107 7.82 -9.64 15.26
CA GLY A 107 8.73 -10.43 14.43
C GLY A 107 8.98 -9.82 13.05
N ASP A 108 9.88 -10.47 12.31
CA ASP A 108 10.38 -9.93 11.02
C ASP A 108 9.29 -9.80 9.96
N SER A 109 8.27 -10.67 9.98
CA SER A 109 7.15 -10.61 9.04
C SER A 109 6.31 -9.34 9.16
N TYR A 110 6.38 -8.65 10.29
CA TYR A 110 5.56 -7.48 10.60
C TYR A 110 6.34 -6.16 10.63
N ARG A 111 7.59 -6.17 10.17
CA ARG A 111 8.41 -4.94 10.11
C ARG A 111 7.93 -4.01 9.01
N PRO A 112 7.97 -2.68 9.22
CA PRO A 112 7.54 -1.73 8.20
C PRO A 112 8.60 -1.57 7.10
N VAL A 113 8.20 -1.79 5.84
CA VAL A 113 9.07 -1.69 4.66
C VAL A 113 8.29 -1.08 3.50
N ILE A 114 8.90 -0.18 2.76
CA ILE A 114 8.44 0.32 1.46
C ILE A 114 9.31 -0.32 0.38
N PHE A 115 8.71 -1.02 -0.59
CA PHE A 115 9.43 -1.67 -1.70
C PHE A 115 9.28 -0.86 -2.98
N TYR A 116 10.33 -0.15 -3.38
CA TYR A 116 10.37 0.71 -4.57
C TYR A 116 10.78 -0.07 -5.83
N GLN A 117 10.27 0.34 -7.00
CA GLN A 117 10.61 -0.24 -8.31
C GLN A 117 11.71 0.54 -9.04
N ASN A 118 11.79 1.85 -8.79
CA ASN A 118 12.68 2.77 -9.50
C ASN A 118 13.21 3.88 -8.58
N SER A 119 14.15 4.69 -9.10
CA SER A 119 14.78 5.76 -8.32
C SER A 119 13.82 6.90 -7.93
N ILE A 120 12.76 7.14 -8.70
CA ILE A 120 11.77 8.17 -8.40
C ILE A 120 10.98 7.74 -7.16
N GLU A 121 10.43 6.52 -7.17
CA GLU A 121 9.71 5.95 -6.02
C GLU A 121 10.60 5.86 -4.77
N LYS A 122 11.89 5.51 -4.94
CA LYS A 122 12.85 5.52 -3.84
C LYS A 122 12.98 6.90 -3.19
N ASN A 123 13.11 7.94 -4.01
CA ASN A 123 13.23 9.31 -3.53
C ASN A 123 11.94 9.75 -2.83
N GLN A 124 10.78 9.53 -3.45
CA GLN A 124 9.47 9.83 -2.85
C GLN A 124 9.26 9.10 -1.52
N SER A 125 9.70 7.83 -1.41
CA SER A 125 9.66 7.08 -0.14
C SER A 125 10.51 7.72 0.95
N ASN A 126 11.73 8.14 0.61
CA ASN A 126 12.62 8.81 1.56
C ASN A 126 12.09 10.20 1.96
N ASP A 127 11.51 10.94 1.02
CA ASP A 127 10.91 12.25 1.27
C ASP A 127 9.69 12.10 2.22
N ALA A 128 8.84 11.09 2.00
CA ALA A 128 7.71 10.79 2.88
C ALA A 128 8.16 10.41 4.29
N ILE A 129 9.23 9.60 4.43
CA ILE A 129 9.84 9.26 5.72
C ILE A 129 10.39 10.52 6.42
N THR A 130 11.03 11.41 5.67
CA THR A 130 11.53 12.68 6.20
C THR A 130 10.38 13.55 6.70
N SER A 131 9.33 13.69 5.92
CA SER A 131 8.13 14.46 6.31
C SER A 131 7.44 13.86 7.55
N ALA A 132 7.38 12.53 7.64
CA ALA A 132 6.87 11.83 8.81
C ALA A 132 7.70 12.13 10.07
N SER A 133 9.04 12.17 9.96
CA SER A 133 9.92 12.52 11.08
C SER A 133 9.70 13.95 11.60
N ILE A 134 9.46 14.88 10.68
CA ILE A 134 9.15 16.29 11.00
C ILE A 134 7.80 16.38 11.73
N GLU A 135 6.74 15.75 11.16
CA GLU A 135 5.41 15.77 11.77
C GLU A 135 5.40 15.13 13.17
N LEU A 136 6.10 14.02 13.34
CA LEU A 136 6.26 13.34 14.64
C LEU A 136 7.20 14.08 15.60
N LYS A 137 7.95 15.08 15.13
CA LYS A 137 8.97 15.82 15.90
C LYS A 137 10.03 14.92 16.50
N VAL A 138 10.48 13.94 15.73
CA VAL A 138 11.53 13.00 16.11
C VAL A 138 12.71 13.07 15.12
N PRO A 139 13.94 12.77 15.55
CA PRO A 139 15.06 12.60 14.62
C PRO A 139 14.79 11.49 13.61
N ILE A 140 15.26 11.68 12.37
CA ILE A 140 15.04 10.74 11.26
C ILE A 140 15.55 9.32 11.59
N GLU A 141 16.60 9.20 12.39
CA GLU A 141 17.20 7.93 12.82
C GLU A 141 16.27 7.09 13.72
N GLN A 142 15.24 7.72 14.29
CA GLN A 142 14.20 7.03 15.07
C GLN A 142 13.15 6.38 14.18
N ILE A 143 12.99 6.84 12.93
CA ILE A 143 12.11 6.17 11.96
C ILE A 143 12.73 4.83 11.58
N LYS A 144 11.95 3.77 11.69
CA LYS A 144 12.36 2.37 11.48
C LYS A 144 11.77 1.75 10.20
N VAL A 145 11.14 2.57 9.37
CA VAL A 145 10.63 2.14 8.07
C VAL A 145 11.81 1.94 7.12
N GLU A 146 11.99 0.74 6.61
CA GLU A 146 13.03 0.43 5.62
C GLU A 146 12.54 0.76 4.20
N VAL A 147 13.46 1.21 3.34
CA VAL A 147 13.19 1.45 1.90
C VAL A 147 14.05 0.48 1.11
N LYS A 148 13.43 -0.52 0.48
CA LYS A 148 14.12 -1.61 -0.24
C LYS A 148 13.69 -1.65 -1.71
N SER A 149 14.54 -2.21 -2.57
CA SER A 149 14.12 -2.51 -3.95
C SER A 149 13.02 -3.56 -3.94
N LYS A 150 12.07 -3.41 -4.87
CA LYS A 150 10.96 -4.37 -5.06
C LYS A 150 11.51 -5.78 -5.28
N ASN A 151 10.95 -6.74 -4.58
CA ASN A 151 11.13 -8.16 -4.77
C ASN A 151 9.84 -8.78 -5.34
N THR A 152 9.83 -10.07 -5.60
CA THR A 152 8.63 -10.77 -6.06
C THR A 152 7.50 -10.60 -5.05
N PHE A 153 6.32 -10.20 -5.54
CA PHE A 153 5.09 -10.25 -4.77
C PHE A 153 4.45 -11.63 -4.94
N TRP A 154 4.14 -12.26 -3.83
CA TRP A 154 3.42 -13.51 -3.75
C TRP A 154 2.05 -13.26 -3.14
N LEU A 155 0.99 -13.51 -3.91
CA LEU A 155 -0.38 -13.33 -3.43
C LEU A 155 -0.65 -14.27 -2.25
N ALA A 156 -1.22 -13.74 -1.17
CA ALA A 156 -1.67 -14.56 -0.05
C ALA A 156 -2.96 -15.31 -0.40
N GLU A 157 -3.26 -16.32 0.37
CA GLU A 157 -4.40 -17.23 0.18
C GLU A 157 -5.72 -16.45 0.16
N ASP A 158 -6.71 -16.97 -0.56
CA ASP A 158 -8.00 -16.30 -0.80
C ASP A 158 -8.71 -15.88 0.49
N TYR A 159 -8.57 -16.66 1.57
CA TYR A 159 -9.22 -16.33 2.85
C TYR A 159 -8.58 -15.13 3.58
N HIS A 160 -7.44 -14.64 3.11
CA HIS A 160 -6.82 -13.42 3.60
C HIS A 160 -7.27 -12.16 2.84
N GLN A 161 -7.74 -12.31 1.59
CA GLN A 161 -8.17 -11.19 0.77
C GLN A 161 -9.49 -10.60 1.29
N ASN A 162 -9.57 -9.28 1.38
CA ASN A 162 -10.72 -8.53 1.90
C ASN A 162 -11.18 -9.08 3.28
N PHE A 163 -10.21 -9.44 4.13
CA PHE A 163 -10.52 -10.12 5.40
C PHE A 163 -11.39 -9.26 6.30
N ALA A 164 -11.14 -7.95 6.35
CA ALA A 164 -11.88 -7.02 7.19
C ALA A 164 -13.38 -7.00 6.84
N ASP A 165 -13.71 -6.98 5.55
CA ASP A 165 -15.09 -6.96 5.06
C ASP A 165 -15.78 -8.31 5.22
N ASN A 166 -15.06 -9.38 4.87
CA ASN A 166 -15.59 -10.74 4.94
C ASN A 166 -15.76 -11.25 6.39
N ASN A 167 -15.03 -10.66 7.35
CA ASN A 167 -14.96 -11.10 8.74
C ASN A 167 -15.06 -9.92 9.74
N GLU A 168 -15.96 -8.98 9.51
CA GLU A 168 -16.03 -7.68 10.18
C GLU A 168 -15.91 -7.75 11.71
N LEU A 169 -16.66 -8.62 12.39
CA LEU A 169 -16.62 -8.74 13.84
C LEU A 169 -15.27 -9.25 14.34
N LYS A 170 -14.71 -10.25 13.66
CA LYS A 170 -13.41 -10.83 14.01
C LYS A 170 -12.30 -9.82 13.80
N TYR A 171 -12.33 -9.08 12.69
CA TYR A 171 -11.38 -8.03 12.39
C TYR A 171 -11.44 -6.88 13.41
N LYS A 172 -12.65 -6.36 13.72
CA LYS A 172 -12.82 -5.29 14.72
C LYS A 172 -12.31 -5.70 16.09
N PHE A 173 -12.60 -6.94 16.52
CA PHE A 173 -12.08 -7.45 17.78
C PHE A 173 -10.56 -7.55 17.79
N TYR A 174 -9.96 -8.09 16.72
CA TYR A 174 -8.51 -8.18 16.56
C TYR A 174 -7.86 -6.80 16.60
N ARG A 175 -8.32 -5.86 15.76
CA ARG A 175 -7.78 -4.49 15.67
C ARG A 175 -7.86 -3.75 17.01
N TYR A 176 -8.99 -3.86 17.71
CA TYR A 176 -9.17 -3.28 19.04
C TYR A 176 -8.23 -3.92 20.08
N SER A 177 -8.18 -5.24 20.14
CA SER A 177 -7.34 -5.97 21.10
C SER A 177 -5.85 -5.72 20.89
N CYS A 178 -5.44 -5.52 19.64
CA CYS A 178 -4.08 -5.17 19.25
C CYS A 178 -3.68 -3.75 19.67
N GLY A 179 -4.65 -2.88 19.99
CA GLY A 179 -4.42 -1.50 20.39
C GLY A 179 -3.91 -0.59 19.26
N ARG A 180 -4.08 -1.01 18.00
CA ARG A 180 -3.58 -0.30 16.82
C ARG A 180 -4.04 1.16 16.81
N ASP A 181 -5.35 1.39 16.82
CA ASP A 181 -5.91 2.73 16.71
C ASP A 181 -5.48 3.63 17.86
N LYS A 182 -5.43 3.10 19.09
CA LYS A 182 -4.95 3.86 20.26
C LYS A 182 -3.51 4.32 20.08
N ARG A 183 -2.64 3.46 19.53
CA ARG A 183 -1.25 3.81 19.29
C ARG A 183 -1.11 4.83 18.16
N LEU A 184 -1.88 4.69 17.08
CA LEU A 184 -1.91 5.65 15.99
C LEU A 184 -2.35 7.04 16.47
N ASP A 185 -3.40 7.10 17.31
CA ASP A 185 -3.87 8.36 17.90
C ASP A 185 -2.81 9.03 18.79
N GLN A 186 -2.01 8.23 19.52
CA GLN A 186 -0.90 8.75 20.33
C GLN A 186 0.23 9.34 19.46
N LEU A 187 0.51 8.73 18.32
CA LEU A 187 1.59 9.15 17.41
C LEU A 187 1.17 10.35 16.55
N TRP A 188 0.04 10.22 15.86
CA TRP A 188 -0.37 11.12 14.78
C TRP A 188 -1.51 12.08 15.18
N GLY A 189 -2.10 11.91 16.37
CA GLY A 189 -3.20 12.74 16.85
C GLY A 189 -4.35 12.79 15.84
N LYS A 190 -4.77 14.01 15.48
CA LYS A 190 -5.85 14.24 14.51
C LYS A 190 -5.54 13.77 13.09
N ASN A 191 -4.26 13.57 12.76
CA ASN A 191 -3.81 13.14 11.44
C ASN A 191 -3.75 11.62 11.31
N ALA A 192 -3.93 10.87 12.41
CA ALA A 192 -3.97 9.42 12.38
C ALA A 192 -4.97 8.91 11.32
N ARG A 193 -4.54 7.95 10.51
CA ARG A 193 -5.39 7.31 9.49
C ARG A 193 -5.91 8.26 8.39
N THR A 194 -5.22 9.37 8.14
CA THR A 194 -5.61 10.34 7.09
C THR A 194 -4.54 10.49 6.01
N GLY A 195 -4.97 10.72 4.77
CA GLY A 195 -4.11 11.11 3.63
C GLY A 195 -3.88 12.63 3.52
N ASN A 196 -4.36 13.43 4.49
CA ASN A 196 -4.24 14.90 4.47
C ASN A 196 -2.77 15.34 4.38
N GLU A 197 -2.52 16.57 3.87
CA GLU A 197 -1.17 17.14 3.78
C GLU A 197 -0.38 17.02 5.09
N TRP A 198 0.94 16.92 4.98
CA TRP A 198 1.81 16.87 6.15
C TRP A 198 1.63 18.13 7.01
N SER A 199 1.60 17.98 8.32
CA SER A 199 1.61 19.10 9.24
C SER A 199 3.04 19.49 9.62
N GLU A 200 3.31 20.80 9.68
CA GLU A 200 4.59 21.38 10.10
C GLU A 200 4.83 21.24 11.62
#